data_4f0acd743ce0c7fa8b9044703c9d9ce0
#
_entry.id   4f0acd743ce0c7fa8b9044703c9d9ce0
#
_cell.length_a   1.000
_cell.length_b   1.000
_cell.length_c   1.000
_cell.angle_alpha   90.00
_cell.angle_beta   90.00
_cell.angle_gamma   90.00
#
_symmetry.space_group_name_H-M   'P 1'
#
loop_
_entity.id
_entity.type
_entity.pdbx_description
1 polymer ?
#
loop_
_entity_poly.entity_id
_entity_poly.type
_entity_poly.pdbx_seq_one_letter_code
_entity_poly.pdbx_strand_id
1 'polypeptide(L)'
;MTRKAAVFIAVIGLVAALYLHRRISSPKASSSSLPAPAITLTDLSGNTLNPSRYKGQVVLINFWAAWCTPCRAEIPQFMTLQDQYRSRGFQAVGISLDDPEGALRDFCRESKVTYPIVMGNQKIAEAFGGVLGLPTTFLIGRDGLIHAKYEGATDFPRLEHEITALLQSSH
;
A
#
# COMPACT_ATOMS: atom_id res chain seq x y z
N MET A 1 -47.03 -10.41 35.32
CA MET A 1 -45.67 -10.14 34.85
C MET A 1 -44.99 -9.20 35.84
N THR A 2 -43.99 -9.68 36.55
CA THR A 2 -43.37 -8.93 37.66
C THR A 2 -42.54 -7.77 37.13
N ARG A 3 -42.59 -6.59 37.82
CA ARG A 3 -41.85 -5.36 37.47
C ARG A 3 -40.35 -5.64 37.16
N LYS A 4 -39.78 -6.69 37.75
CA LYS A 4 -38.40 -7.14 37.51
C LYS A 4 -38.18 -7.68 36.10
N ALA A 5 -39.16 -8.41 35.51
CA ALA A 5 -39.05 -8.95 34.14
C ALA A 5 -39.10 -7.83 33.06
N ALA A 6 -39.92 -6.79 33.28
CA ALA A 6 -40.02 -5.66 32.36
C ALA A 6 -38.70 -4.82 32.32
N VAL A 7 -38.06 -4.65 33.48
CA VAL A 7 -36.76 -3.93 33.56
C VAL A 7 -35.66 -4.72 32.84
N PHE A 8 -35.63 -6.06 32.99
CA PHE A 8 -34.63 -6.91 32.31
C PHE A 8 -34.76 -6.86 30.78
N ILE A 9 -35.98 -6.89 30.25
CA ILE A 9 -36.23 -6.79 28.80
C ILE A 9 -35.82 -5.41 28.27
N ALA A 10 -36.13 -4.33 29.02
CA ALA A 10 -35.75 -2.98 28.63
C ALA A 10 -34.23 -2.79 28.59
N VAL A 11 -33.46 -3.37 29.54
CA VAL A 11 -31.99 -3.30 29.60
C VAL A 11 -31.36 -4.10 28.44
N ILE A 12 -31.89 -5.30 28.14
CA ILE A 12 -31.39 -6.11 27.00
C ILE A 12 -31.66 -5.39 25.69
N GLY A 13 -32.82 -4.77 25.52
CA GLY A 13 -33.14 -3.99 24.32
C GLY A 13 -32.23 -2.77 24.15
N LEU A 14 -31.93 -2.06 25.25
CA LEU A 14 -31.01 -0.92 25.24
C LEU A 14 -29.55 -1.33 24.88
N VAL A 15 -29.10 -2.42 25.46
CA VAL A 15 -27.75 -2.96 25.17
C VAL A 15 -27.63 -3.44 23.71
N ALA A 16 -28.66 -4.13 23.21
CA ALA A 16 -28.73 -4.56 21.83
C ALA A 16 -28.76 -3.36 20.85
N ALA A 17 -29.55 -2.32 21.16
CA ALA A 17 -29.59 -1.10 20.37
C ALA A 17 -28.29 -0.33 20.38
N LEU A 18 -27.58 -0.24 21.51
CA LEU A 18 -26.24 0.34 21.62
C LEU A 18 -25.18 -0.47 20.86
N TYR A 19 -25.30 -1.80 20.86
CA TYR A 19 -24.41 -2.68 20.11
C TYR A 19 -24.63 -2.56 18.59
N LEU A 20 -25.86 -2.48 18.15
CA LEU A 20 -26.22 -2.22 16.75
C LEU A 20 -25.79 -0.81 16.33
N HIS A 21 -25.99 0.19 17.15
CA HIS A 21 -25.59 1.57 16.86
C HIS A 21 -24.06 1.70 16.75
N ARG A 22 -23.31 0.97 17.58
CA ARG A 22 -21.83 0.92 17.48
C ARG A 22 -21.34 0.23 16.21
N ARG A 23 -22.07 -0.77 15.69
CA ARG A 23 -21.71 -1.43 14.42
C ARG A 23 -22.01 -0.57 13.19
N ILE A 24 -23.00 0.33 13.28
CA ILE A 24 -23.40 1.21 12.15
C ILE A 24 -22.52 2.46 12.11
N SER A 25 -21.91 2.85 13.24
CA SER A 25 -21.01 4.00 13.35
C SER A 25 -19.54 3.61 13.25
N SER A 26 -19.18 2.64 12.40
CA SER A 26 -17.79 2.53 11.98
C SER A 26 -17.42 3.85 11.29
N PRO A 27 -16.37 4.57 11.75
CA PRO A 27 -15.97 5.78 11.09
C PRO A 27 -15.61 5.36 9.66
N LYS A 28 -16.42 5.82 8.70
CA LYS A 28 -16.07 5.84 7.28
C LYS A 28 -14.74 6.57 7.24
N ALA A 29 -13.64 5.83 7.08
CA ALA A 29 -12.34 6.43 6.86
C ALA A 29 -12.55 7.40 5.71
N SER A 30 -12.41 8.68 5.97
CA SER A 30 -12.41 9.72 4.96
C SER A 30 -11.15 9.46 4.14
N SER A 31 -11.25 8.58 3.15
CA SER A 31 -10.24 8.41 2.14
C SER A 31 -10.32 9.67 1.27
N SER A 32 -9.65 10.74 1.68
CA SER A 32 -9.18 11.74 0.74
C SER A 32 -8.12 11.05 -0.11
N SER A 33 -8.55 10.26 -1.07
CA SER A 33 -7.67 9.60 -2.02
C SER A 33 -7.07 10.71 -2.88
N LEU A 34 -5.80 11.01 -2.66
CA LEU A 34 -5.05 11.96 -3.45
C LEU A 34 -4.59 11.30 -4.75
N PRO A 35 -4.58 12.04 -5.87
CA PRO A 35 -3.98 11.52 -7.10
C PRO A 35 -2.53 11.13 -6.88
N ALA A 36 -2.15 9.97 -7.40
CA ALA A 36 -0.75 9.58 -7.42
C ALA A 36 0.04 10.57 -8.31
N PRO A 37 1.29 10.92 -7.93
CA PRO A 37 2.12 11.84 -8.70
C PRO A 37 2.36 11.34 -10.12
N ALA A 38 2.14 12.20 -11.12
CA ALA A 38 2.40 11.91 -12.52
C ALA A 38 3.89 12.08 -12.86
N ILE A 39 4.76 11.24 -12.27
CA ILE A 39 6.21 11.32 -12.45
C ILE A 39 6.68 10.21 -13.37
N THR A 40 7.48 10.58 -14.37
CA THR A 40 8.20 9.61 -15.19
C THR A 40 9.50 9.23 -14.48
N LEU A 41 9.72 7.93 -14.29
CA LEU A 41 10.89 7.35 -13.63
C LEU A 41 11.65 6.46 -14.61
N THR A 42 12.92 6.21 -14.34
CA THR A 42 13.72 5.23 -15.09
C THR A 42 14.18 4.17 -14.10
N ASP A 43 13.90 2.89 -14.41
CA ASP A 43 14.36 1.79 -13.57
C ASP A 43 15.86 1.48 -13.79
N LEU A 44 16.43 0.65 -12.93
CA LEU A 44 17.82 0.23 -13.03
C LEU A 44 18.13 -0.51 -14.33
N SER A 45 17.14 -1.04 -15.02
CA SER A 45 17.30 -1.70 -16.34
C SER A 45 17.21 -0.73 -17.50
N GLY A 46 16.99 0.58 -17.25
CA GLY A 46 16.86 1.61 -18.28
C GLY A 46 15.44 1.74 -18.85
N ASN A 47 14.45 1.01 -18.32
CA ASN A 47 13.08 1.12 -18.79
C ASN A 47 12.41 2.37 -18.22
N THR A 48 11.66 3.07 -19.08
CA THR A 48 10.84 4.21 -18.64
C THR A 48 9.56 3.73 -17.99
N LEU A 49 9.35 4.15 -16.75
CA LEU A 49 8.14 3.93 -15.97
C LEU A 49 7.37 5.26 -15.93
N ASN A 50 6.32 5.38 -16.71
CA ASN A 50 5.47 6.57 -16.66
C ASN A 50 4.06 6.18 -16.17
N PRO A 51 3.30 7.12 -15.58
CA PRO A 51 1.97 6.81 -15.03
C PRO A 51 0.99 6.26 -16.05
N SER A 52 1.11 6.64 -17.33
CA SER A 52 0.21 6.15 -18.38
C SER A 52 0.40 4.65 -18.64
N ARG A 53 1.60 4.10 -18.40
CA ARG A 53 1.88 2.67 -18.54
C ARG A 53 1.11 1.82 -17.52
N TYR A 54 0.82 2.40 -16.37
CA TYR A 54 0.14 1.72 -15.26
C TYR A 54 -1.33 2.10 -15.12
N LYS A 55 -1.86 2.87 -16.08
CA LYS A 55 -3.29 3.24 -16.08
C LYS A 55 -4.16 1.99 -16.09
N GLY A 56 -5.11 1.91 -15.17
CA GLY A 56 -5.98 0.75 -15.01
C GLY A 56 -5.35 -0.44 -14.28
N GLN A 57 -4.13 -0.28 -13.74
CA GLN A 57 -3.49 -1.27 -12.87
C GLN A 57 -3.54 -0.83 -11.41
N VAL A 58 -3.44 -1.79 -10.51
CA VAL A 58 -3.15 -1.55 -9.09
C VAL A 58 -1.64 -1.47 -8.94
N VAL A 59 -1.14 -0.37 -8.42
CA VAL A 59 0.31 -0.13 -8.31
C VAL A 59 0.71 0.02 -6.86
N LEU A 60 1.75 -0.69 -6.46
CA LEU A 60 2.40 -0.54 -5.18
C LEU A 60 3.71 0.21 -5.39
N ILE A 61 3.88 1.33 -4.69
CA ILE A 61 5.15 2.07 -4.64
C ILE A 61 5.74 1.90 -3.25
N ASN A 62 6.93 1.31 -3.16
CA ASN A 62 7.65 1.14 -1.91
C ASN A 62 8.92 2.01 -1.91
N PHE A 63 9.00 2.95 -0.97
CA PHE A 63 10.22 3.70 -0.67
C PHE A 63 11.06 2.93 0.33
N TRP A 64 12.32 2.67 -0.02
CA TRP A 64 13.22 1.82 0.73
C TRP A 64 14.68 2.21 0.54
N ALA A 65 15.60 1.48 1.18
CA ALA A 65 17.03 1.57 0.94
C ALA A 65 17.73 0.24 1.24
N ALA A 66 18.84 -0.04 0.59
CA ALA A 66 19.59 -1.29 0.77
C ALA A 66 20.22 -1.41 2.17
N TRP A 67 20.49 -0.31 2.85
CA TRP A 67 20.97 -0.29 4.25
C TRP A 67 19.84 -0.44 5.29
N CYS A 68 18.58 -0.31 4.89
CA CYS A 68 17.41 -0.37 5.78
C CYS A 68 17.02 -1.83 6.05
N THR A 69 17.33 -2.34 7.23
CA THR A 69 17.07 -3.75 7.61
C THR A 69 15.59 -4.14 7.50
N PRO A 70 14.60 -3.38 8.03
CA PRO A 70 13.19 -3.75 7.87
C PRO A 70 12.75 -3.70 6.39
N CYS A 71 13.26 -2.78 5.59
CA CYS A 71 12.95 -2.72 4.16
C CYS A 71 13.38 -4.00 3.42
N ARG A 72 14.61 -4.47 3.70
CA ARG A 72 15.13 -5.71 3.10
C ARG A 72 14.29 -6.94 3.43
N ALA A 73 13.72 -6.99 4.65
CA ALA A 73 12.86 -8.08 5.07
C ALA A 73 11.52 -8.13 4.32
N GLU A 74 11.07 -7.00 3.75
CA GLU A 74 9.82 -6.90 2.99
C GLU A 74 9.95 -7.31 1.52
N ILE A 75 11.15 -7.19 0.93
CA ILE A 75 11.38 -7.44 -0.51
C ILE A 75 10.87 -8.80 -0.97
N PRO A 76 11.14 -9.94 -0.28
CA PRO A 76 10.63 -11.24 -0.70
C PRO A 76 9.10 -11.31 -0.74
N GLN A 77 8.43 -10.59 0.16
CA GLN A 77 6.97 -10.55 0.20
C GLN A 77 6.40 -9.73 -0.95
N PHE A 78 7.02 -8.59 -1.29
CA PHE A 78 6.64 -7.82 -2.48
C PHE A 78 6.88 -8.61 -3.78
N MET A 79 7.96 -9.40 -3.87
CA MET A 79 8.19 -10.32 -5.00
C MET A 79 7.07 -11.36 -5.11
N THR A 80 6.66 -11.94 -3.99
CA THR A 80 5.53 -12.90 -3.95
C THR A 80 4.23 -12.25 -4.42
N LEU A 81 3.89 -11.06 -3.93
CA LEU A 81 2.70 -10.33 -4.38
C LEU A 81 2.77 -9.98 -5.88
N GLN A 82 3.96 -9.57 -6.37
CA GLN A 82 4.18 -9.29 -7.79
C GLN A 82 3.92 -10.53 -8.64
N ASP A 83 4.46 -11.68 -8.27
CA ASP A 83 4.30 -12.91 -9.03
C ASP A 83 2.84 -13.42 -9.01
N GLN A 84 2.19 -13.32 -7.86
CA GLN A 84 0.82 -13.79 -7.65
C GLN A 84 -0.22 -12.94 -8.39
N TYR A 85 -0.05 -11.62 -8.44
CA TYR A 85 -1.08 -10.70 -8.92
C TYR A 85 -0.74 -10.00 -10.24
N ARG A 86 0.46 -10.16 -10.80
CA ARG A 86 0.88 -9.52 -12.06
C ARG A 86 -0.10 -9.76 -13.20
N SER A 87 -0.52 -11.00 -13.39
CA SER A 87 -1.47 -11.37 -14.48
C SER A 87 -2.85 -10.76 -14.31
N ARG A 88 -3.18 -10.27 -13.11
CA ARG A 88 -4.45 -9.60 -12.77
C ARG A 88 -4.35 -8.07 -12.83
N GLY A 89 -3.22 -7.53 -13.24
CA GLY A 89 -3.00 -6.08 -13.37
C GLY A 89 -2.45 -5.43 -12.09
N PHE A 90 -1.58 -6.12 -11.37
CA PHE A 90 -0.82 -5.57 -10.25
C PHE A 90 0.63 -5.31 -10.66
N GLN A 91 1.21 -4.22 -10.16
CA GLN A 91 2.62 -3.89 -10.35
C GLN A 91 3.22 -3.31 -9.08
N ALA A 92 4.30 -3.94 -8.59
CA ALA A 92 5.16 -3.36 -7.56
C ALA A 92 6.29 -2.54 -8.21
N VAL A 93 6.67 -1.44 -7.58
CA VAL A 93 7.83 -0.59 -7.94
C VAL A 93 8.54 -0.19 -6.66
N GLY A 94 9.83 -0.46 -6.57
CA GLY A 94 10.68 0.00 -5.48
C GLY A 94 11.39 1.29 -5.84
N ILE A 95 11.34 2.30 -4.97
CA ILE A 95 12.08 3.55 -5.09
C ILE A 95 13.12 3.59 -3.98
N SER A 96 14.39 3.39 -4.34
CA SER A 96 15.49 3.43 -3.37
C SER A 96 15.90 4.86 -3.08
N LEU A 97 16.00 5.21 -1.80
CA LEU A 97 16.49 6.51 -1.33
C LEU A 97 17.87 6.33 -0.68
N ASP A 98 18.77 7.27 -1.01
CA ASP A 98 20.11 7.40 -0.40
C ASP A 98 21.07 6.22 -0.62
N ASP A 99 20.84 5.39 -1.64
CA ASP A 99 21.77 4.34 -2.03
C ASP A 99 22.68 4.79 -3.18
N PRO A 100 23.98 4.45 -3.14
CA PRO A 100 24.83 4.52 -4.32
C PRO A 100 24.34 3.53 -5.39
N GLU A 101 24.19 3.95 -6.64
CA GLU A 101 23.61 3.14 -7.72
C GLU A 101 24.29 1.77 -7.87
N GLY A 102 25.63 1.72 -7.79
CA GLY A 102 26.38 0.47 -7.89
C GLY A 102 26.01 -0.52 -6.79
N ALA A 103 25.99 -0.07 -5.53
CA ALA A 103 25.62 -0.89 -4.39
C ALA A 103 24.16 -1.39 -4.49
N LEU A 104 23.26 -0.53 -4.96
CA LEU A 104 21.86 -0.90 -5.17
C LEU A 104 21.72 -1.97 -6.26
N ARG A 105 22.44 -1.85 -7.38
CA ARG A 105 22.48 -2.85 -8.47
C ARG A 105 22.98 -4.20 -7.97
N ASP A 106 24.07 -4.20 -7.20
CA ASP A 106 24.64 -5.40 -6.62
C ASP A 106 23.65 -6.08 -5.67
N PHE A 107 23.05 -5.33 -4.78
CA PHE A 107 22.02 -5.85 -3.86
C PHE A 107 20.83 -6.45 -4.62
N CYS A 108 20.29 -5.75 -5.62
CA CYS A 108 19.14 -6.23 -6.40
C CYS A 108 19.47 -7.52 -7.16
N ARG A 109 20.69 -7.65 -7.69
CA ARG A 109 21.17 -8.85 -8.36
C ARG A 109 21.30 -10.02 -7.40
N GLU A 110 21.94 -9.83 -6.25
CA GLU A 110 22.13 -10.85 -5.22
C GLU A 110 20.81 -11.32 -4.62
N SER A 111 19.91 -10.39 -4.34
CA SER A 111 18.57 -10.67 -3.79
C SER A 111 17.57 -11.13 -4.87
N LYS A 112 17.97 -11.17 -6.15
CA LYS A 112 17.15 -11.58 -7.30
C LYS A 112 15.80 -10.84 -7.36
N VAL A 113 15.82 -9.51 -7.13
CA VAL A 113 14.61 -8.69 -7.15
C VAL A 113 13.93 -8.75 -8.52
N THR A 114 12.64 -9.09 -8.56
CA THR A 114 11.89 -9.38 -9.81
C THR A 114 10.99 -8.24 -10.27
N TYR A 115 10.87 -7.16 -9.51
CA TYR A 115 10.08 -5.98 -9.87
C TYR A 115 10.98 -4.75 -10.11
N PRO A 116 10.49 -3.74 -10.87
CA PRO A 116 11.27 -2.54 -11.17
C PRO A 116 11.78 -1.81 -9.94
N ILE A 117 13.07 -1.47 -9.96
CA ILE A 117 13.72 -0.64 -8.94
C ILE A 117 14.19 0.66 -9.58
N VAL A 118 13.91 1.76 -8.94
CA VAL A 118 14.22 3.12 -9.38
C VAL A 118 15.15 3.79 -8.38
N MET A 119 16.12 4.57 -8.89
CA MET A 119 16.87 5.51 -8.07
C MET A 119 15.96 6.66 -7.67
N GLY A 120 15.68 6.77 -6.38
CA GLY A 120 14.89 7.84 -5.81
C GLY A 120 15.71 9.08 -5.47
N ASN A 121 15.01 10.15 -5.13
CA ASN A 121 15.58 11.36 -4.58
C ASN A 121 14.51 12.11 -3.76
N GLN A 122 14.93 13.17 -3.07
CA GLN A 122 14.03 13.96 -2.24
C GLN A 122 12.85 14.54 -3.02
N LYS A 123 13.06 15.00 -4.27
CA LYS A 123 11.98 15.55 -5.10
C LYS A 123 10.89 14.52 -5.41
N ILE A 124 11.27 13.27 -5.64
CA ILE A 124 10.32 12.16 -5.84
C ILE A 124 9.56 11.89 -4.54
N ALA A 125 10.26 11.83 -3.40
CA ALA A 125 9.64 11.62 -2.09
C ALA A 125 8.64 12.75 -1.74
N GLU A 126 9.00 14.02 -2.00
CA GLU A 126 8.13 15.18 -1.81
C GLU A 126 6.87 15.14 -2.66
N ALA A 127 6.97 14.66 -3.90
CA ALA A 127 5.81 14.54 -4.78
C ALA A 127 4.77 13.53 -4.25
N PHE A 128 5.20 12.53 -3.47
CA PHE A 128 4.30 11.60 -2.75
C PHE A 128 3.81 12.16 -1.40
N GLY A 129 3.95 13.46 -1.17
CA GLY A 129 3.53 14.14 0.07
C GLY A 129 4.56 14.06 1.20
N GLY A 130 5.80 13.71 0.88
CA GLY A 130 6.90 13.50 1.80
C GLY A 130 6.99 12.06 2.32
N VAL A 131 8.22 11.56 2.37
CA VAL A 131 8.58 10.26 2.96
C VAL A 131 9.45 10.55 4.16
N LEU A 132 8.87 10.44 5.36
CA LEU A 132 9.53 10.81 6.62
C LEU A 132 10.41 9.70 7.20
N GLY A 133 10.23 8.47 6.71
CA GLY A 133 10.98 7.29 7.18
C GLY A 133 10.86 6.12 6.23
N LEU A 134 11.71 5.11 6.43
CA LEU A 134 11.74 3.89 5.62
C LEU A 134 11.46 2.66 6.49
N PRO A 135 10.73 1.68 5.96
CA PRO A 135 10.02 1.70 4.66
C PRO A 135 8.78 2.60 4.69
N THR A 136 8.37 3.12 3.52
CA THR A 136 7.06 3.73 3.32
C THR A 136 6.45 3.17 2.04
N THR A 137 5.23 2.64 2.13
CA THR A 137 4.55 1.97 1.01
C THR A 137 3.24 2.68 0.68
N PHE A 138 3.02 2.95 -0.59
CA PHE A 138 1.77 3.50 -1.13
C PHE A 138 1.08 2.46 -1.99
N LEU A 139 -0.24 2.33 -1.85
CA LEU A 139 -1.08 1.53 -2.72
C LEU A 139 -1.97 2.43 -3.57
N ILE A 140 -1.83 2.33 -4.88
CA ILE A 140 -2.51 3.15 -5.89
C ILE A 140 -3.51 2.25 -6.60
N GLY A 141 -4.76 2.69 -6.69
CA GLY A 141 -5.83 1.98 -7.37
C GLY A 141 -5.80 2.16 -8.89
N ARG A 142 -6.69 1.44 -9.59
CA ARG A 142 -6.88 1.52 -11.04
C ARG A 142 -7.33 2.91 -11.50
N ASP A 143 -7.95 3.69 -10.61
CA ASP A 143 -8.37 5.08 -10.76
C ASP A 143 -7.20 6.07 -10.70
N GLY A 144 -6.00 5.60 -10.37
CA GLY A 144 -4.80 6.42 -10.20
C GLY A 144 -4.75 7.18 -8.88
N LEU A 145 -5.62 6.86 -7.92
CA LEU A 145 -5.65 7.48 -6.61
C LEU A 145 -4.86 6.66 -5.59
N ILE A 146 -4.25 7.31 -4.61
CA ILE A 146 -3.62 6.64 -3.47
C ILE A 146 -4.72 6.19 -2.52
N HIS A 147 -4.89 4.88 -2.35
CA HIS A 147 -5.90 4.27 -1.48
C HIS A 147 -5.37 3.94 -0.08
N ALA A 148 -4.06 3.66 0.02
CA ALA A 148 -3.42 3.39 1.30
C ALA A 148 -1.98 3.90 1.35
N LYS A 149 -1.53 4.25 2.56
CA LYS A 149 -0.15 4.56 2.90
C LYS A 149 0.22 3.77 4.16
N TYR A 150 1.34 3.08 4.12
CA TYR A 150 1.93 2.37 5.25
C TYR A 150 3.25 3.06 5.60
N GLU A 151 3.39 3.53 6.82
CA GLU A 151 4.62 4.13 7.34
C GLU A 151 5.28 3.17 8.33
N GLY A 152 6.53 2.82 8.09
CA GLY A 152 7.22 1.72 8.80
C GLY A 152 6.85 0.35 8.21
N ALA A 153 7.07 -0.70 8.98
CA ALA A 153 6.85 -2.07 8.54
C ALA A 153 5.41 -2.32 8.05
N THR A 154 5.31 -2.93 6.88
CA THR A 154 4.03 -3.17 6.20
C THR A 154 3.24 -4.30 6.86
N ASP A 155 1.97 -4.07 7.15
CA ASP A 155 1.01 -5.12 7.49
C ASP A 155 0.61 -5.88 6.22
N PHE A 156 1.31 -6.97 5.91
CA PHE A 156 1.13 -7.72 4.66
C PHE A 156 -0.26 -8.37 4.53
N PRO A 157 -0.87 -8.97 5.56
CA PRO A 157 -2.25 -9.46 5.48
C PRO A 157 -3.24 -8.37 5.08
N ARG A 158 -3.11 -7.18 5.65
CA ARG A 158 -3.95 -6.04 5.31
C ARG A 158 -3.66 -5.54 3.90
N LEU A 159 -2.39 -5.39 3.53
CA LEU A 159 -1.98 -4.96 2.19
C LEU A 159 -2.54 -5.89 1.11
N GLU A 160 -2.41 -7.20 1.29
CA GLU A 160 -2.91 -8.20 0.34
C GLU A 160 -4.43 -8.16 0.20
N HIS A 161 -5.15 -7.98 1.33
CA HIS A 161 -6.60 -7.76 1.31
C HIS A 161 -6.97 -6.52 0.49
N GLU A 162 -6.29 -5.39 0.68
CA GLU A 162 -6.53 -4.14 -0.05
C GLU A 162 -6.18 -4.28 -1.55
N ILE A 163 -5.06 -4.95 -1.90
CA ILE A 163 -4.72 -5.27 -3.29
C ILE A 163 -5.84 -6.07 -3.96
N THR A 164 -6.30 -7.14 -3.31
CA THR A 164 -7.35 -8.00 -3.88
C THR A 164 -8.67 -7.28 -4.07
N ALA A 165 -9.05 -6.40 -3.14
CA ALA A 165 -10.23 -5.55 -3.23
C ALA A 165 -10.14 -4.59 -4.43
N LEU A 166 -8.99 -3.91 -4.62
CA LEU A 166 -8.75 -3.01 -5.74
C LEU A 166 -8.68 -3.73 -7.08
N LEU A 167 -8.18 -4.97 -7.12
CA LEU A 167 -8.15 -5.78 -8.33
C LEU A 167 -9.54 -6.29 -8.76
N GLN A 168 -10.50 -6.35 -7.84
CA GLN A 168 -11.89 -6.75 -8.10
C GLN A 168 -12.80 -5.57 -8.45
N SER A 169 -12.43 -4.35 -8.07
CA SER A 169 -13.21 -3.16 -8.40
C SER A 169 -13.18 -2.93 -9.92
N SER A 170 -14.37 -3.01 -10.55
CA SER A 170 -14.57 -2.59 -11.93
C SER A 170 -14.72 -1.07 -11.97
N HIS A 171 -13.99 -0.40 -12.85
CA HIS A 171 -14.20 1.01 -13.20
C HIS A 171 -15.23 1.14 -14.28
#